data_46a94046208045abcd31d02dfc94aee2
#
_entry.id   46a94046208045abcd31d02dfc94aee2
#
_cell.length_a   1.000
_cell.length_b   1.000
_cell.length_c   1.000
_cell.angle_alpha   90.00
_cell.angle_beta   90.00
_cell.angle_gamma   90.00
#
_symmetry.space_group_name_H-M   'P 1'
#
loop_
_entity.id
_entity.type
_entity.pdbx_description
1 polymer ?
#
loop_
_entity_poly.entity_id
_entity_poly.type
_entity_poly.pdbx_seq_one_letter_code
_entity_poly.pdbx_strand_id
1 'polypeptide(L)'
;MTWSVSWSWQSPARISAIESVNGHLCLAYGLELTLFNEVNEIQWERSMPFKVHAICNADGRIGVLAAHAFYLLNTVDGSLVHEGRSSPGGFLQLLNRPGGGWVLAGRDGNLHLFDANGIGIRRIQSGVVRRLIGWLDREHLLWQDASGVVYCGQIAQQDKRRVVDATVWSWVSPLTDGHMLLQSADGQLWDGIPHPYGWDALERIEIESLEPLVATRTADGWWVLGIEGHLDHMSSESEEVRIGEGMNLGDLLIRLGPNSMVTCRRDGLVRRWVAPHLAEEQRRHRQKEAADAKLARSWDERRQLFQRALAAEDEGRLSRAIELYEALGRKEDVQRLLRRQKGGDSFES
;
A
#
# COMPACT_ATOMS: atom_id res chain seq x y z
N MET A 1 -4.34 13.51 17.96
CA MET A 1 -3.69 12.19 17.71
C MET A 1 -3.11 12.21 16.30
N THR A 2 -1.85 11.83 16.12
CA THR A 2 -1.15 11.94 14.83
C THR A 2 -1.02 10.58 14.15
N TRP A 3 -1.05 10.56 12.82
CA TRP A 3 -0.70 9.41 12.01
C TRP A 3 0.71 8.93 12.35
N SER A 4 0.93 7.62 12.32
CA SER A 4 2.21 7.03 12.69
C SER A 4 2.68 6.00 11.66
N VAL A 5 4.01 5.82 11.58
CA VAL A 5 4.61 4.80 10.73
C VAL A 5 4.39 3.42 11.36
N SER A 6 3.70 2.53 10.67
CA SER A 6 3.50 1.15 11.11
C SER A 6 4.68 0.25 10.74
N TRP A 7 5.26 0.48 9.56
CA TRP A 7 6.50 -0.15 9.11
C TRP A 7 7.22 0.71 8.07
N SER A 8 8.51 0.41 7.89
CA SER A 8 9.34 0.98 6.84
C SER A 8 10.18 -0.10 6.18
N TRP A 9 10.49 0.08 4.90
CA TRP A 9 11.30 -0.83 4.11
C TRP A 9 12.20 -0.04 3.16
N GLN A 10 13.43 -0.54 2.95
CA GLN A 10 14.37 0.03 2.00
C GLN A 10 14.48 -0.87 0.79
N SER A 11 14.06 -0.37 -0.36
CA SER A 11 14.21 -1.06 -1.65
C SER A 11 15.69 -1.13 -2.05
N PRO A 12 16.13 -2.24 -2.65
CA PRO A 12 17.49 -2.36 -3.19
C PRO A 12 17.73 -1.53 -4.45
N ALA A 13 16.66 -1.01 -5.08
CA ALA A 13 16.74 -0.21 -6.30
C ALA A 13 15.71 0.92 -6.30
N ARG A 14 15.88 1.86 -7.25
CA ARG A 14 14.98 3.00 -7.41
C ARG A 14 13.54 2.56 -7.69
N ILE A 15 12.60 3.08 -6.90
CA ILE A 15 11.17 2.88 -7.08
C ILE A 15 10.67 3.68 -8.29
N SER A 16 9.87 3.06 -9.12
CA SER A 16 9.36 3.66 -10.35
C SER A 16 7.84 3.78 -10.40
N ALA A 17 7.12 2.87 -9.75
CA ALA A 17 5.66 2.89 -9.67
C ALA A 17 5.18 2.20 -8.39
N ILE A 18 4.01 2.61 -7.90
CA ILE A 18 3.31 2.01 -6.77
C ILE A 18 1.82 1.93 -7.07
N GLU A 19 1.15 0.93 -6.53
CA GLU A 19 -0.30 0.75 -6.66
C GLU A 19 -0.88 0.01 -5.44
N SER A 20 -2.14 0.29 -5.13
CA SER A 20 -2.91 -0.45 -4.13
C SER A 20 -3.63 -1.63 -4.79
N VAL A 21 -3.36 -2.83 -4.33
CA VAL A 21 -3.97 -4.06 -4.84
C VAL A 21 -4.72 -4.74 -3.71
N ASN A 22 -6.03 -4.51 -3.60
CA ASN A 22 -6.87 -5.06 -2.54
C ASN A 22 -6.35 -4.76 -1.12
N GLY A 23 -5.85 -3.54 -0.89
CA GLY A 23 -5.25 -3.13 0.39
C GLY A 23 -3.79 -3.53 0.58
N HIS A 24 -3.24 -4.32 -0.33
CA HIS A 24 -1.83 -4.68 -0.40
C HIS A 24 -1.04 -3.66 -1.22
N LEU A 25 0.26 -3.55 -1.00
CA LEU A 25 1.14 -2.66 -1.74
C LEU A 25 1.82 -3.40 -2.89
N CYS A 26 1.51 -3.01 -4.13
CA CYS A 26 2.27 -3.41 -5.31
C CYS A 26 3.33 -2.35 -5.61
N LEU A 27 4.57 -2.76 -5.72
CA LEU A 27 5.73 -1.88 -5.85
C LEU A 27 6.63 -2.33 -7.00
N ALA A 28 7.02 -1.38 -7.86
CA ALA A 28 8.00 -1.62 -8.92
C ALA A 28 9.32 -0.90 -8.60
N TYR A 29 10.43 -1.64 -8.61
CA TYR A 29 11.78 -1.13 -8.41
C TYR A 29 12.79 -1.87 -9.28
N GLY A 30 13.71 -1.15 -9.89
CA GLY A 30 14.62 -1.75 -10.87
C GLY A 30 13.84 -2.45 -12.00
N LEU A 31 13.98 -3.76 -12.10
CA LEU A 31 13.18 -4.63 -12.99
C LEU A 31 12.18 -5.49 -12.22
N GLU A 32 12.12 -5.39 -10.90
CA GLU A 32 11.26 -6.22 -10.08
C GLU A 32 9.90 -5.54 -9.83
N LEU A 33 8.87 -6.37 -9.79
CA LEU A 33 7.52 -6.04 -9.36
C LEU A 33 7.15 -6.95 -8.20
N THR A 34 6.82 -6.37 -7.07
CA THR A 34 6.61 -7.10 -5.82
C THR A 34 5.28 -6.72 -5.18
N LEU A 35 4.53 -7.69 -4.71
CA LEU A 35 3.32 -7.49 -3.90
C LEU A 35 3.63 -7.76 -2.44
N PHE A 36 3.40 -6.76 -1.58
CA PHE A 36 3.53 -6.85 -0.13
C PHE A 36 2.16 -6.89 0.52
N ASN A 37 2.00 -7.73 1.55
CA ASN A 37 0.82 -7.72 2.39
C ASN A 37 0.86 -6.56 3.42
N GLU A 38 -0.16 -6.49 4.27
CA GLU A 38 -0.32 -5.43 5.28
C GLU A 38 0.78 -5.41 6.35
N VAL A 39 1.48 -6.53 6.57
CA VAL A 39 2.55 -6.66 7.56
C VAL A 39 3.96 -6.65 6.96
N ASN A 40 4.07 -6.21 5.69
CA ASN A 40 5.33 -6.09 4.95
C ASN A 40 5.99 -7.44 4.58
N GLU A 41 5.20 -8.47 4.38
CA GLU A 41 5.69 -9.74 3.85
C GLU A 41 5.45 -9.80 2.34
N ILE A 42 6.43 -10.30 1.60
CA ILE A 42 6.32 -10.51 0.16
C ILE A 42 5.37 -11.67 -0.11
N GLN A 43 4.27 -11.39 -0.83
CA GLN A 43 3.35 -12.41 -1.30
C GLN A 43 3.88 -13.09 -2.57
N TRP A 44 4.37 -12.28 -3.46
CA TRP A 44 5.08 -12.72 -4.66
C TRP A 44 5.99 -11.61 -5.19
N GLU A 45 6.99 -12.02 -5.94
CA GLU A 45 7.92 -11.15 -6.67
C GLU A 45 8.08 -11.67 -8.09
N ARG A 46 8.18 -10.75 -9.04
CA ARG A 46 8.33 -11.06 -10.46
C ARG A 46 9.31 -10.11 -11.13
N SER A 47 10.28 -10.69 -11.84
CA SER A 47 11.16 -9.94 -12.73
C SER A 47 10.44 -9.60 -14.03
N MET A 48 10.46 -8.33 -14.40
CA MET A 48 9.88 -7.79 -15.62
C MET A 48 10.97 -7.62 -16.70
N PRO A 49 10.65 -7.80 -17.98
CA PRO A 49 11.65 -7.66 -19.05
C PRO A 49 12.15 -6.21 -19.20
N PHE A 50 11.37 -5.24 -18.71
CA PHE A 50 11.68 -3.82 -18.78
C PHE A 50 11.24 -3.11 -17.51
N LYS A 51 11.84 -1.94 -17.26
CA LYS A 51 11.46 -1.08 -16.13
C LYS A 51 9.99 -0.69 -16.22
N VAL A 52 9.26 -0.99 -15.15
CA VAL A 52 7.85 -0.61 -14.98
C VAL A 52 7.76 0.89 -14.70
N HIS A 53 6.78 1.58 -15.29
CA HIS A 53 6.54 3.00 -15.06
C HIS A 53 5.09 3.34 -14.69
N ALA A 54 4.16 2.39 -14.83
CA ALA A 54 2.79 2.52 -14.32
C ALA A 54 2.24 1.14 -13.94
N ILE A 55 1.43 1.11 -12.90
CA ILE A 55 0.72 -0.04 -12.39
C ILE A 55 -0.72 0.39 -12.14
N CYS A 56 -1.68 -0.48 -12.39
CA CYS A 56 -3.08 -0.25 -12.03
C CYS A 56 -3.75 -1.58 -11.70
N ASN A 57 -4.59 -1.59 -10.68
CA ASN A 57 -5.32 -2.78 -10.23
C ASN A 57 -6.74 -2.81 -10.77
N ALA A 58 -7.22 -3.99 -11.18
CA ALA A 58 -8.61 -4.25 -11.54
C ALA A 58 -8.96 -5.73 -11.35
N ASP A 59 -10.05 -6.02 -10.68
CA ASP A 59 -10.77 -7.31 -10.62
C ASP A 59 -9.88 -8.58 -10.73
N GLY A 60 -8.94 -8.75 -9.81
CA GLY A 60 -8.05 -9.91 -9.80
C GLY A 60 -6.91 -9.86 -10.84
N ARG A 61 -6.70 -8.71 -11.48
CA ARG A 61 -5.63 -8.45 -12.45
C ARG A 61 -4.84 -7.21 -12.08
N ILE A 62 -3.57 -7.23 -12.42
CA ILE A 62 -2.69 -6.06 -12.34
C ILE A 62 -2.27 -5.71 -13.76
N GLY A 63 -2.65 -4.52 -14.20
CA GLY A 63 -2.15 -3.93 -15.42
C GLY A 63 -0.81 -3.25 -15.18
N VAL A 64 0.16 -3.47 -16.04
CA VAL A 64 1.52 -2.96 -15.91
C VAL A 64 1.98 -2.37 -17.24
N LEU A 65 2.52 -1.15 -17.19
CA LEU A 65 3.23 -0.58 -18.32
C LEU A 65 4.74 -0.66 -18.08
N ALA A 66 5.43 -1.37 -18.98
CA ALA A 66 6.88 -1.49 -18.96
C ALA A 66 7.44 -1.22 -20.35
N ALA A 67 8.41 -0.33 -20.48
CA ALA A 67 8.89 0.23 -21.75
C ALA A 67 7.72 0.75 -22.61
N HIS A 68 7.36 0.04 -23.69
CA HIS A 68 6.29 0.42 -24.59
C HIS A 68 5.13 -0.60 -24.59
N ALA A 69 5.21 -1.63 -23.76
CA ALA A 69 4.28 -2.74 -23.74
C ALA A 69 3.34 -2.69 -22.51
N PHE A 70 2.15 -3.24 -22.72
CA PHE A 70 1.15 -3.46 -21.68
C PHE A 70 1.12 -4.94 -21.31
N TYR A 71 1.26 -5.21 -20.02
CA TYR A 71 1.24 -6.55 -19.43
C TYR A 71 0.05 -6.70 -18.50
N LEU A 72 -0.55 -7.89 -18.46
CA LEU A 72 -1.52 -8.26 -17.42
C LEU A 72 -0.97 -9.40 -16.59
N LEU A 73 -1.02 -9.21 -15.28
CA LEU A 73 -0.61 -10.20 -14.29
C LEU A 73 -1.81 -10.62 -13.45
N ASN A 74 -1.74 -11.82 -12.91
CA ASN A 74 -2.67 -12.30 -11.89
C ASN A 74 -2.29 -11.68 -10.53
N THR A 75 -3.28 -11.17 -9.78
CA THR A 75 -3.03 -10.58 -8.46
C THR A 75 -2.57 -11.59 -7.42
N VAL A 76 -2.94 -12.87 -7.54
CA VAL A 76 -2.70 -13.90 -6.52
C VAL A 76 -1.24 -14.36 -6.50
N ASP A 77 -0.65 -14.56 -7.68
CA ASP A 77 0.66 -15.19 -7.84
C ASP A 77 1.64 -14.43 -8.76
N GLY A 78 1.23 -13.27 -9.27
CA GLY A 78 2.03 -12.48 -10.20
C GLY A 78 2.26 -13.15 -11.56
N SER A 79 1.57 -14.24 -11.91
CA SER A 79 1.74 -14.94 -13.18
C SER A 79 1.29 -14.06 -14.35
N LEU A 80 2.01 -14.19 -15.49
CA LEU A 80 1.68 -13.45 -16.71
C LEU A 80 0.41 -14.02 -17.35
N VAL A 81 -0.59 -13.16 -17.51
CA VAL A 81 -1.86 -13.49 -18.18
C VAL A 81 -1.84 -13.07 -19.64
N HIS A 82 -1.30 -11.88 -19.92
CA HIS A 82 -1.25 -11.32 -21.26
C HIS A 82 -0.07 -10.37 -21.41
N GLU A 83 0.54 -10.41 -22.59
CA GLU A 83 1.51 -9.42 -23.05
C GLU A 83 0.96 -8.77 -24.31
N GLY A 84 0.62 -7.49 -24.20
CA GLY A 84 0.08 -6.69 -25.29
C GLY A 84 1.17 -6.11 -26.18
N ARG A 85 0.83 -5.90 -27.45
CA ARG A 85 1.70 -5.15 -28.37
C ARG A 85 1.72 -3.68 -28.00
N SER A 86 2.87 -3.05 -28.14
CA SER A 86 3.00 -1.61 -27.93
C SER A 86 2.28 -0.82 -29.04
N SER A 87 1.76 0.35 -28.67
CA SER A 87 1.35 1.39 -29.63
C SER A 87 2.59 2.10 -30.20
N PRO A 88 2.52 2.70 -31.39
CA PRO A 88 3.56 3.61 -31.87
C PRO A 88 3.87 4.69 -30.83
N GLY A 89 5.13 4.79 -30.40
CA GLY A 89 5.56 5.71 -29.36
C GLY A 89 5.31 5.23 -27.90
N GLY A 90 4.57 4.14 -27.68
CA GLY A 90 4.28 3.56 -26.38
C GLY A 90 3.10 4.19 -25.64
N PHE A 91 2.84 3.64 -24.44
CA PHE A 91 1.81 4.13 -23.54
C PHE A 91 2.44 4.95 -22.42
N LEU A 92 1.71 5.97 -21.96
CA LEU A 92 2.13 6.87 -20.89
C LEU A 92 1.50 6.52 -19.55
N GLN A 93 0.21 6.21 -19.57
CA GLN A 93 -0.61 5.96 -18.38
C GLN A 93 -1.61 4.87 -18.65
N LEU A 94 -2.06 4.27 -17.58
CA LEU A 94 -3.04 3.21 -17.62
C LEU A 94 -4.04 3.41 -16.48
N LEU A 95 -5.29 3.03 -16.72
CA LEU A 95 -6.37 3.06 -15.75
C LEU A 95 -7.27 1.84 -15.98
N ASN A 96 -7.80 1.27 -14.91
CA ASN A 96 -8.82 0.25 -15.00
C ASN A 96 -10.15 0.83 -15.51
N ARG A 97 -10.96 0.00 -16.12
CA ARG A 97 -12.28 0.37 -16.62
C ARG A 97 -13.37 -0.24 -15.75
N PRO A 98 -14.35 0.55 -15.29
CA PRO A 98 -15.52 0.01 -14.59
C PRO A 98 -16.24 -1.04 -15.44
N GLY A 99 -16.53 -2.20 -14.85
CA GLY A 99 -17.12 -3.33 -15.57
C GLY A 99 -16.13 -4.23 -16.31
N GLY A 100 -14.83 -4.02 -16.09
CA GLY A 100 -13.73 -4.82 -16.60
C GLY A 100 -13.02 -4.21 -17.80
N GLY A 101 -11.72 -4.46 -17.88
CA GLY A 101 -10.84 -3.96 -18.94
C GLY A 101 -10.03 -2.73 -18.55
N TRP A 102 -9.43 -2.09 -19.58
CA TRP A 102 -8.38 -1.10 -19.38
C TRP A 102 -8.52 0.04 -20.37
N VAL A 103 -8.09 1.23 -19.95
CA VAL A 103 -7.84 2.37 -20.83
C VAL A 103 -6.39 2.81 -20.67
N LEU A 104 -5.71 2.98 -21.79
CA LEU A 104 -4.31 3.40 -21.87
C LEU A 104 -4.21 4.68 -22.67
N ALA A 105 -3.51 5.67 -22.15
CA ALA A 105 -3.17 6.89 -22.88
C ALA A 105 -1.91 6.64 -23.71
N GLY A 106 -2.03 6.72 -25.04
CA GLY A 106 -0.94 6.57 -25.97
C GLY A 106 -0.24 7.91 -26.26
N ARG A 107 1.05 7.85 -26.59
CA ARG A 107 1.79 9.01 -27.13
C ARG A 107 1.31 9.42 -28.52
N ASP A 108 0.57 8.55 -29.18
CA ASP A 108 -0.08 8.80 -30.47
C ASP A 108 -1.31 9.73 -30.39
N GLY A 109 -1.63 10.25 -29.19
CA GLY A 109 -2.77 11.11 -28.94
C GLY A 109 -4.12 10.39 -28.92
N ASN A 110 -4.08 9.07 -28.68
CA ASN A 110 -5.28 8.28 -28.56
C ASN A 110 -5.41 7.65 -27.16
N LEU A 111 -6.66 7.43 -26.76
CA LEU A 111 -7.00 6.50 -25.70
C LEU A 111 -7.24 5.12 -26.33
N HIS A 112 -6.53 4.12 -25.87
CA HIS A 112 -6.65 2.75 -26.30
C HIS A 112 -7.46 1.96 -25.28
N LEU A 113 -8.56 1.36 -25.70
CA LEU A 113 -9.42 0.55 -24.86
C LEU A 113 -9.11 -0.93 -25.08
N PHE A 114 -9.00 -1.64 -23.96
CA PHE A 114 -8.78 -3.08 -23.91
C PHE A 114 -9.85 -3.74 -23.06
N ASP A 115 -10.15 -5.00 -23.35
CA ASP A 115 -10.99 -5.83 -22.50
C ASP A 115 -10.25 -6.31 -21.25
N ALA A 116 -10.93 -7.10 -20.41
CA ALA A 116 -10.36 -7.66 -19.19
C ALA A 116 -9.19 -8.62 -19.45
N ASN A 117 -9.07 -9.17 -20.65
CA ASN A 117 -8.01 -10.08 -21.07
C ASN A 117 -6.84 -9.36 -21.78
N GLY A 118 -6.91 -8.05 -21.92
CA GLY A 118 -5.87 -7.26 -22.60
C GLY A 118 -6.00 -7.22 -24.11
N ILE A 119 -7.13 -7.66 -24.66
CA ILE A 119 -7.38 -7.60 -26.11
C ILE A 119 -7.89 -6.21 -26.48
N GLY A 120 -7.27 -5.58 -27.46
CA GLY A 120 -7.65 -4.25 -27.92
C GLY A 120 -9.06 -4.21 -28.49
N ILE A 121 -9.90 -3.34 -27.95
CA ILE A 121 -11.29 -3.15 -28.40
C ILE A 121 -11.38 -2.00 -29.40
N ARG A 122 -10.82 -0.82 -29.04
CA ARG A 122 -11.02 0.41 -29.78
C ARG A 122 -9.96 1.47 -29.45
N ARG A 123 -9.82 2.45 -30.35
CA ARG A 123 -9.06 3.69 -30.14
C ARG A 123 -10.01 4.89 -30.22
N ILE A 124 -9.76 5.88 -29.38
CA ILE A 124 -10.52 7.13 -29.31
C ILE A 124 -9.52 8.27 -29.41
N GLN A 125 -9.74 9.21 -30.33
CA GLN A 125 -8.90 10.38 -30.43
C GLN A 125 -9.13 11.31 -29.22
N SER A 126 -8.12 11.50 -28.40
CA SER A 126 -8.18 12.33 -27.18
C SER A 126 -7.34 13.60 -27.26
N GLY A 127 -6.41 13.66 -28.20
CA GLY A 127 -5.26 14.55 -28.12
C GLY A 127 -4.20 13.99 -27.15
N VAL A 128 -3.15 14.76 -26.91
CA VAL A 128 -2.08 14.38 -25.99
C VAL A 128 -2.62 14.45 -24.56
N VAL A 129 -2.77 13.30 -23.91
CA VAL A 129 -3.23 13.20 -22.54
C VAL A 129 -2.04 13.46 -21.59
N ARG A 130 -2.18 14.48 -20.76
CA ARG A 130 -1.23 14.80 -19.69
C ARG A 130 -1.46 13.87 -18.48
N ARG A 131 -2.75 13.64 -18.13
CA ARG A 131 -3.14 12.78 -17.01
C ARG A 131 -4.48 12.09 -17.27
N LEU A 132 -4.53 10.78 -17.05
CA LEU A 132 -5.79 10.05 -16.83
C LEU A 132 -6.22 10.32 -15.39
N ILE A 133 -7.43 10.81 -15.20
CA ILE A 133 -7.91 11.26 -13.89
C ILE A 133 -8.73 10.16 -13.21
N GLY A 134 -9.73 9.62 -13.89
CA GLY A 134 -10.60 8.60 -13.33
C GLY A 134 -11.92 8.48 -14.08
N TRP A 135 -12.79 7.63 -13.56
CA TRP A 135 -14.12 7.40 -14.09
C TRP A 135 -15.18 8.02 -13.18
N LEU A 136 -16.05 8.86 -13.73
CA LEU A 136 -17.23 9.36 -13.03
C LEU A 136 -18.26 8.25 -12.83
N ASP A 137 -18.43 7.44 -13.87
CA ASP A 137 -19.32 6.29 -13.90
C ASP A 137 -18.79 5.24 -14.91
N ARG A 138 -19.61 4.27 -15.31
CA ARG A 138 -19.21 3.22 -16.26
C ARG A 138 -18.89 3.69 -17.67
N GLU A 139 -19.31 4.90 -18.03
CA GLU A 139 -19.22 5.43 -19.41
C GLU A 139 -18.38 6.68 -19.52
N HIS A 140 -18.29 7.48 -18.45
CA HIS A 140 -17.65 8.79 -18.47
C HIS A 140 -16.26 8.76 -17.86
N LEU A 141 -15.26 8.93 -18.72
CA LEU A 141 -13.83 9.02 -18.35
C LEU A 141 -13.41 10.48 -18.29
N LEU A 142 -12.66 10.84 -17.26
CA LEU A 142 -12.01 12.13 -17.10
C LEU A 142 -10.52 12.04 -17.44
N TRP A 143 -10.03 13.03 -18.17
CA TRP A 143 -8.59 13.22 -18.40
C TRP A 143 -8.24 14.70 -18.54
N GLN A 144 -6.99 15.03 -18.27
CA GLN A 144 -6.41 16.35 -18.54
C GLN A 144 -5.56 16.26 -19.80
N ASP A 145 -5.68 17.23 -20.69
CA ASP A 145 -4.83 17.34 -21.88
C ASP A 145 -3.51 18.07 -21.60
N ALA A 146 -2.66 18.18 -22.60
CA ALA A 146 -1.38 18.86 -22.50
C ALA A 146 -1.50 20.37 -22.20
N SER A 147 -2.63 21.00 -22.52
CA SER A 147 -2.88 22.42 -22.24
C SER A 147 -3.35 22.67 -20.81
N GLY A 148 -3.69 21.62 -20.06
CA GLY A 148 -4.19 21.73 -18.70
C GLY A 148 -5.72 21.74 -18.58
N VAL A 149 -6.45 21.61 -19.69
CA VAL A 149 -7.91 21.54 -19.70
C VAL A 149 -8.38 20.14 -19.31
N VAL A 150 -9.40 20.05 -18.48
CA VAL A 150 -10.03 18.79 -18.07
C VAL A 150 -11.19 18.45 -19.00
N TYR A 151 -11.15 17.26 -19.55
CA TYR A 151 -12.17 16.72 -20.44
C TYR A 151 -12.92 15.57 -19.78
N CYS A 152 -14.21 15.48 -20.13
CA CYS A 152 -15.04 14.31 -19.89
C CYS A 152 -15.44 13.70 -21.24
N GLY A 153 -15.15 12.42 -21.43
CA GLY A 153 -15.52 11.70 -22.65
C GLY A 153 -16.42 10.52 -22.37
N GLN A 154 -17.51 10.43 -23.15
CA GLN A 154 -18.36 9.26 -23.12
C GLN A 154 -17.76 8.18 -24.02
N ILE A 155 -17.20 7.15 -23.38
CA ILE A 155 -16.40 6.12 -24.06
C ILE A 155 -17.21 5.27 -25.06
N ALA A 156 -18.53 5.11 -24.84
CA ALA A 156 -19.41 4.38 -25.76
C ALA A 156 -19.64 5.12 -27.09
N GLN A 157 -19.56 6.45 -27.09
CA GLN A 157 -19.81 7.30 -28.24
C GLN A 157 -18.50 7.92 -28.71
N GLN A 158 -18.05 7.56 -29.93
CA GLN A 158 -16.91 8.24 -30.55
C GLN A 158 -17.23 9.74 -30.67
N ASP A 159 -16.24 10.59 -30.41
CA ASP A 159 -16.24 12.04 -30.59
C ASP A 159 -17.07 12.90 -29.63
N LYS A 160 -17.69 12.35 -28.59
CA LYS A 160 -18.35 13.17 -27.56
C LYS A 160 -17.45 13.42 -26.36
N ARG A 161 -16.31 14.07 -26.61
CA ARG A 161 -15.55 14.70 -25.51
C ARG A 161 -16.12 16.08 -25.23
N ARG A 162 -16.24 16.42 -23.98
CA ARG A 162 -16.65 17.75 -23.52
C ARG A 162 -15.61 18.30 -22.57
N VAL A 163 -15.40 19.59 -22.61
CA VAL A 163 -14.62 20.30 -21.62
C VAL A 163 -15.47 20.35 -20.34
N VAL A 164 -14.92 19.93 -19.21
CA VAL A 164 -15.61 20.01 -17.91
C VAL A 164 -15.80 21.49 -17.53
N ASP A 165 -14.73 22.26 -17.67
CA ASP A 165 -14.79 23.72 -17.67
C ASP A 165 -13.62 24.29 -18.52
N ALA A 166 -13.69 25.58 -18.84
CA ALA A 166 -12.68 26.25 -19.65
C ALA A 166 -11.42 26.64 -18.84
N THR A 167 -11.36 26.33 -17.54
CA THR A 167 -10.24 26.66 -16.68
C THR A 167 -9.04 25.78 -17.01
N VAL A 168 -7.88 26.42 -17.11
CA VAL A 168 -6.61 25.74 -17.26
C VAL A 168 -6.03 25.44 -15.89
N TRP A 169 -5.95 24.16 -15.56
CA TRP A 169 -5.42 23.67 -14.31
C TRP A 169 -3.93 23.32 -14.45
N SER A 170 -3.08 23.92 -13.62
CA SER A 170 -1.64 23.63 -13.63
C SER A 170 -1.34 22.20 -13.18
N TRP A 171 -2.16 21.69 -12.25
CA TRP A 171 -2.07 20.34 -11.74
C TRP A 171 -3.46 19.81 -11.34
N VAL A 172 -3.66 18.49 -11.45
CA VAL A 172 -4.88 17.80 -11.00
C VAL A 172 -4.52 16.47 -10.36
N SER A 173 -5.25 16.05 -9.32
CA SER A 173 -5.13 14.72 -8.73
C SER A 173 -5.86 13.66 -9.56
N PRO A 174 -5.60 12.36 -9.33
CA PRO A 174 -6.55 11.32 -9.67
C PRO A 174 -7.91 11.55 -8.97
N LEU A 175 -8.99 11.04 -9.58
CA LEU A 175 -10.30 11.02 -8.94
C LEU A 175 -10.27 10.03 -7.77
N THR A 176 -10.62 10.50 -6.58
CA THR A 176 -10.63 9.69 -5.35
C THR A 176 -11.94 9.95 -4.60
N ASP A 177 -12.74 8.90 -4.40
CA ASP A 177 -14.05 8.98 -3.72
C ASP A 177 -14.98 10.04 -4.34
N GLY A 178 -14.95 10.22 -5.68
CA GLY A 178 -15.73 11.20 -6.40
C GLY A 178 -15.18 12.64 -6.40
N HIS A 179 -14.06 12.88 -5.73
CA HIS A 179 -13.42 14.19 -5.61
C HIS A 179 -12.12 14.27 -6.40
N MET A 180 -11.77 15.49 -6.80
CA MET A 180 -10.49 15.86 -7.40
C MET A 180 -9.89 17.04 -6.67
N LEU A 181 -8.61 17.00 -6.40
CA LEU A 181 -7.84 18.17 -6.01
C LEU A 181 -7.24 18.82 -7.26
N LEU A 182 -7.40 20.14 -7.38
CA LEU A 182 -6.96 20.89 -8.55
C LEU A 182 -6.10 22.07 -8.09
N GLN A 183 -5.12 22.45 -8.91
CA GLN A 183 -4.35 23.67 -8.72
C GLN A 183 -4.50 24.58 -9.92
N SER A 184 -4.89 25.81 -9.69
CA SER A 184 -4.95 26.85 -10.73
C SER A 184 -3.56 27.39 -11.06
N ALA A 185 -3.46 28.20 -12.12
CA ALA A 185 -2.19 28.75 -12.58
C ALA A 185 -1.52 29.71 -11.57
N ASP A 186 -2.31 30.33 -10.69
CA ASP A 186 -1.85 31.18 -9.59
C ASP A 186 -1.46 30.42 -8.32
N GLY A 187 -1.49 29.08 -8.38
CA GLY A 187 -1.09 28.21 -7.26
C GLY A 187 -2.20 27.88 -6.27
N GLN A 188 -3.40 28.44 -6.44
CA GLN A 188 -4.54 28.20 -5.55
C GLN A 188 -5.07 26.78 -5.69
N LEU A 189 -5.35 26.10 -4.56
CA LEU A 189 -5.95 24.76 -4.51
C LEU A 189 -7.47 24.81 -4.44
N TRP A 190 -8.09 23.80 -5.05
CA TRP A 190 -9.54 23.62 -5.12
C TRP A 190 -9.90 22.15 -4.92
N ASP A 191 -10.94 21.87 -4.15
CA ASP A 191 -11.61 20.57 -4.09
C ASP A 191 -12.80 20.59 -5.03
N GLY A 192 -12.83 19.70 -6.00
CA GLY A 192 -13.88 19.63 -7.01
C GLY A 192 -14.58 18.28 -7.05
N ILE A 193 -15.91 18.32 -7.16
CA ILE A 193 -16.73 17.15 -7.47
C ILE A 193 -17.12 17.27 -8.94
N PRO A 194 -16.47 16.53 -9.85
CA PRO A 194 -16.72 16.64 -11.29
C PRO A 194 -18.03 15.96 -11.70
N HIS A 195 -18.70 16.57 -12.66
CA HIS A 195 -19.87 16.04 -13.34
C HIS A 195 -19.60 15.98 -14.85
N PRO A 196 -20.27 15.15 -15.67
CA PRO A 196 -20.05 15.08 -17.12
C PRO A 196 -20.21 16.41 -17.88
N TYR A 197 -20.88 17.39 -17.26
CA TYR A 197 -21.18 18.69 -17.86
C TYR A 197 -20.61 19.89 -17.08
N GLY A 198 -19.75 19.65 -16.08
CA GLY A 198 -19.20 20.73 -15.26
C GLY A 198 -18.75 20.23 -13.89
N TRP A 199 -19.08 20.98 -12.86
CA TRP A 199 -18.79 20.68 -11.47
C TRP A 199 -20.11 20.65 -10.68
N ASP A 200 -20.32 19.61 -9.88
CA ASP A 200 -21.39 19.59 -8.87
C ASP A 200 -21.01 20.47 -7.68
N ALA A 201 -19.73 20.51 -7.33
CA ALA A 201 -19.14 21.43 -6.37
C ALA A 201 -17.71 21.76 -6.79
N LEU A 202 -17.28 22.99 -6.51
CA LEU A 202 -15.90 23.46 -6.69
C LEU A 202 -15.60 24.47 -5.61
N GLU A 203 -14.86 24.04 -4.58
CA GLU A 203 -14.58 24.81 -3.39
C GLU A 203 -13.10 25.15 -3.30
N ARG A 204 -12.80 26.41 -3.00
CA ARG A 204 -11.45 26.88 -2.76
C ARG A 204 -10.96 26.37 -1.41
N ILE A 205 -9.74 25.81 -1.39
CA ILE A 205 -9.06 25.44 -0.16
C ILE A 205 -8.13 26.57 0.24
N GLU A 206 -8.33 27.11 1.43
CA GLU A 206 -7.48 28.17 1.97
C GLU A 206 -6.24 27.54 2.60
N ILE A 207 -5.16 27.51 1.87
CA ILE A 207 -3.84 27.01 2.29
C ILE A 207 -2.75 27.97 1.82
N GLU A 208 -1.75 28.17 2.67
CA GLU A 208 -0.55 28.92 2.28
C GLU A 208 0.35 28.04 1.40
N SER A 209 0.60 28.51 0.17
CA SER A 209 1.55 28.03 -0.84
C SER A 209 1.99 26.56 -0.74
N LEU A 210 1.15 25.62 -1.16
CA LEU A 210 1.50 24.21 -1.34
C LEU A 210 1.63 23.91 -2.85
N GLU A 211 2.78 23.41 -3.27
CA GLU A 211 2.96 22.85 -4.62
C GLU A 211 2.75 21.34 -4.58
N PRO A 212 1.59 20.83 -5.02
CA PRO A 212 1.28 19.41 -4.92
C PRO A 212 2.05 18.59 -5.95
N LEU A 213 2.68 17.52 -5.48
CA LEU A 213 3.28 16.49 -6.32
C LEU A 213 2.30 15.33 -6.54
N VAL A 214 1.74 14.82 -5.45
CA VAL A 214 0.73 13.75 -5.44
C VAL A 214 -0.26 14.03 -4.32
N ALA A 215 -1.54 13.73 -4.56
CA ALA A 215 -2.56 13.78 -3.52
C ALA A 215 -3.41 12.51 -3.49
N THR A 216 -3.91 12.18 -2.33
CA THR A 216 -4.91 11.12 -2.11
C THR A 216 -5.91 11.58 -1.06
N ARG A 217 -7.15 11.09 -1.15
CA ARG A 217 -8.21 11.44 -0.20
C ARG A 217 -8.48 10.27 0.74
N THR A 218 -8.68 10.58 2.01
CA THR A 218 -9.21 9.67 3.03
C THR A 218 -10.57 10.16 3.50
N ALA A 219 -11.24 9.44 4.40
CA ALA A 219 -12.50 9.89 4.98
C ALA A 219 -12.40 11.26 5.65
N ASP A 220 -11.22 11.58 6.20
CA ASP A 220 -10.98 12.79 6.99
C ASP A 220 -10.52 13.99 6.16
N GLY A 221 -10.30 13.84 4.83
CA GLY A 221 -9.84 14.91 3.96
C GLY A 221 -8.74 14.52 2.98
N TRP A 222 -8.06 15.53 2.44
CA TRP A 222 -6.97 15.36 1.50
C TRP A 222 -5.62 15.20 2.19
N TRP A 223 -4.83 14.25 1.72
CA TRP A 223 -3.42 14.12 2.00
C TRP A 223 -2.64 14.52 0.76
N VAL A 224 -1.79 15.52 0.89
CA VAL A 224 -1.02 16.09 -0.21
C VAL A 224 0.46 16.00 0.08
N LEU A 225 1.18 15.29 -0.76
CA LEU A 225 2.62 15.27 -0.77
C LEU A 225 3.11 16.43 -1.64
N GLY A 226 3.75 17.41 -1.01
CA GLY A 226 4.32 18.57 -1.69
C GLY A 226 5.67 18.25 -2.36
N ILE A 227 6.12 19.12 -3.28
CA ILE A 227 7.42 18.98 -3.95
C ILE A 227 8.60 19.06 -2.98
N GLU A 228 8.43 19.73 -1.83
CA GLU A 228 9.42 19.80 -0.76
C GLU A 228 9.53 18.50 0.05
N GLY A 229 8.63 17.52 -0.22
CA GLY A 229 8.66 16.18 0.36
C GLY A 229 7.97 16.06 1.72
N HIS A 230 7.27 17.07 2.21
CA HIS A 230 6.40 16.95 3.37
C HIS A 230 4.99 16.52 2.97
N LEU A 231 4.24 15.98 3.91
CA LEU A 231 2.88 15.48 3.72
C LEU A 231 1.92 16.31 4.56
N ASP A 232 1.05 17.04 3.90
CA ASP A 232 0.05 17.88 4.53
C ASP A 232 -1.32 17.20 4.50
N HIS A 233 -2.05 17.28 5.61
CA HIS A 233 -3.44 16.89 5.72
C HIS A 233 -4.32 18.12 5.72
N MET A 234 -5.30 18.14 4.82
CA MET A 234 -6.26 19.21 4.65
C MET A 234 -7.65 18.66 4.90
N SER A 235 -8.32 19.17 5.91
CA SER A 235 -9.70 18.85 6.24
C SER A 235 -10.49 20.13 6.45
N SER A 236 -11.77 20.13 6.09
CA SER A 236 -12.69 21.23 6.40
C SER A 236 -13.02 21.33 7.90
N GLU A 237 -12.78 20.28 8.66
CA GLU A 237 -13.21 20.16 10.07
C GLU A 237 -12.07 20.18 11.10
N SER A 238 -10.82 20.05 10.66
CA SER A 238 -9.66 19.94 11.56
C SER A 238 -8.56 20.92 11.20
N GLU A 239 -7.75 21.26 12.19
CA GLU A 239 -6.52 22.00 11.98
C GLU A 239 -5.62 21.27 10.97
N GLU A 240 -4.93 22.05 10.14
CA GLU A 240 -3.94 21.58 9.20
C GLU A 240 -2.85 20.76 9.93
N VAL A 241 -2.63 19.53 9.50
CA VAL A 241 -1.63 18.66 10.10
C VAL A 241 -0.51 18.41 9.10
N ARG A 242 0.70 18.84 9.44
CA ARG A 242 1.90 18.55 8.66
C ARG A 242 2.67 17.39 9.27
N ILE A 243 3.02 16.40 8.44
CA ILE A 243 3.84 15.26 8.83
C ILE A 243 5.18 15.33 8.11
N GLY A 244 6.24 15.10 8.87
CA GLY A 244 7.59 15.01 8.30
C GLY A 244 8.22 16.37 8.00
N GLU A 245 7.89 17.39 8.76
CA GLU A 245 8.56 18.68 8.66
C GLU A 245 10.09 18.51 8.78
N GLY A 246 10.83 19.04 7.79
CA GLY A 246 12.26 18.83 7.66
C GLY A 246 12.69 17.44 7.19
N MET A 247 11.75 16.55 6.86
CA MET A 247 12.01 15.22 6.29
C MET A 247 11.52 15.17 4.85
N ASN A 248 12.32 14.61 3.95
CA ASN A 248 11.79 14.20 2.65
C ASN A 248 11.05 12.86 2.78
N LEU A 249 9.72 12.90 2.77
CA LEU A 249 8.87 11.70 2.88
C LEU A 249 8.75 10.93 1.57
N GLY A 250 8.98 11.57 0.44
CA GLY A 250 9.00 10.86 -0.84
C GLY A 250 8.49 11.65 -2.03
N ASP A 251 8.33 10.93 -3.12
CA ASP A 251 7.85 11.42 -4.42
C ASP A 251 6.57 10.71 -4.86
N LEU A 252 6.18 9.66 -4.16
CA LEU A 252 5.02 8.83 -4.47
C LEU A 252 4.18 8.64 -3.21
N LEU A 253 2.88 8.73 -3.38
CA LEU A 253 1.88 8.56 -2.33
C LEU A 253 0.74 7.71 -2.88
N ILE A 254 0.31 6.71 -2.11
CA ILE A 254 -0.88 5.93 -2.42
C ILE A 254 -1.65 5.57 -1.16
N ARG A 255 -2.97 5.53 -1.29
CA ARG A 255 -3.88 5.03 -0.27
C ARG A 255 -4.02 3.53 -0.39
N LEU A 256 -3.79 2.77 0.69
CA LEU A 256 -4.03 1.33 0.75
C LEU A 256 -5.42 0.99 1.27
N GLY A 257 -6.05 1.91 2.00
CA GLY A 257 -7.38 1.76 2.57
C GLY A 257 -7.81 3.06 3.24
N PRO A 258 -9.00 3.12 3.86
CA PRO A 258 -9.53 4.36 4.44
C PRO A 258 -8.60 4.97 5.51
N ASN A 259 -7.87 4.13 6.23
CA ASN A 259 -7.05 4.52 7.38
C ASN A 259 -5.57 4.19 7.19
N SER A 260 -5.12 3.99 5.95
CA SER A 260 -3.74 3.59 5.67
C SER A 260 -3.27 4.14 4.32
N MET A 261 -2.08 4.70 4.31
CA MET A 261 -1.40 5.20 3.12
C MET A 261 0.08 4.84 3.13
N VAL A 262 0.71 4.91 1.97
CA VAL A 262 2.13 4.66 1.79
C VAL A 262 2.77 5.84 1.10
N THR A 263 3.90 6.30 1.64
CA THR A 263 4.81 7.22 0.97
C THR A 263 6.06 6.46 0.52
N CYS A 264 6.53 6.76 -0.69
CA CYS A 264 7.75 6.18 -1.21
C CYS A 264 8.68 7.28 -1.74
N ARG A 265 9.94 7.20 -1.36
CA ARG A 265 11.02 7.96 -2.02
C ARG A 265 11.53 7.17 -3.21
N ARG A 266 11.87 7.88 -4.27
CA ARG A 266 12.43 7.22 -5.47
C ARG A 266 13.77 6.54 -5.23
N ASP A 267 14.52 6.95 -4.19
CA ASP A 267 15.77 6.30 -3.77
C ASP A 267 15.56 4.96 -3.05
N GLY A 268 14.30 4.57 -2.79
CA GLY A 268 13.95 3.25 -2.29
C GLY A 268 13.27 3.21 -0.92
N LEU A 269 13.20 4.30 -0.18
CA LEU A 269 12.57 4.28 1.14
C LEU A 269 11.04 4.26 1.03
N VAL A 270 10.42 3.25 1.62
CA VAL A 270 8.97 3.04 1.70
C VAL A 270 8.53 3.16 3.15
N ARG A 271 7.46 3.89 3.41
CA ARG A 271 6.83 4.01 4.75
C ARG A 271 5.33 3.84 4.64
N ARG A 272 4.77 2.95 5.46
CA ARG A 272 3.32 2.84 5.63
C ARG A 272 2.89 3.63 6.84
N TRP A 273 1.94 4.51 6.62
CA TRP A 273 1.30 5.34 7.63
C TRP A 273 -0.08 4.79 7.97
N VAL A 274 -0.44 4.82 9.23
CA VAL A 274 -1.75 4.36 9.70
C VAL A 274 -2.39 5.39 10.62
N ALA A 275 -3.71 5.46 10.56
CA ALA A 275 -4.50 6.34 11.41
C ALA A 275 -4.29 6.01 12.90
N PRO A 276 -4.46 6.99 13.81
CA PRO A 276 -4.13 6.85 15.23
C PRO A 276 -4.77 5.65 15.92
N HIS A 277 -6.05 5.37 15.63
CA HIS A 277 -6.78 4.25 16.21
C HIS A 277 -6.19 2.89 15.78
N LEU A 278 -5.82 2.71 14.51
CA LEU A 278 -5.16 1.49 14.03
C LEU A 278 -3.75 1.32 14.61
N ALA A 279 -3.02 2.43 14.79
CA ALA A 279 -1.71 2.39 15.42
C ALA A 279 -1.79 1.88 16.87
N GLU A 280 -2.84 2.26 17.60
CA GLU A 280 -3.07 1.79 18.96
C GLU A 280 -3.47 0.32 19.01
N GLU A 281 -4.38 -0.13 18.12
CA GLU A 281 -4.74 -1.55 18.00
C GLU A 281 -3.53 -2.43 17.66
N GLN A 282 -2.71 -2.03 16.69
CA GLN A 282 -1.48 -2.75 16.34
C GLN A 282 -0.50 -2.81 17.51
N ARG A 283 -0.40 -1.73 18.30
CA ARG A 283 0.45 -1.71 19.49
C ARG A 283 -0.05 -2.70 20.54
N ARG A 284 -1.36 -2.70 20.82
CA ARG A 284 -2.00 -3.64 21.76
C ARG A 284 -1.82 -5.09 21.31
N HIS A 285 -2.00 -5.36 20.01
CA HIS A 285 -1.80 -6.71 19.46
C HIS A 285 -0.36 -7.19 19.63
N ARG A 286 0.64 -6.38 19.26
CA ARG A 286 2.05 -6.70 19.45
C ARG A 286 2.42 -6.93 20.92
N GLN A 287 1.85 -6.14 21.85
CA GLN A 287 2.07 -6.33 23.28
C GLN A 287 1.49 -7.67 23.76
N LYS A 288 0.30 -8.03 23.28
CA LYS A 288 -0.33 -9.32 23.59
C LYS A 288 0.51 -10.49 23.03
N GLU A 289 0.89 -10.44 21.76
CA GLU A 289 1.75 -11.46 21.14
C GLU A 289 3.08 -11.63 21.88
N ALA A 290 3.72 -10.50 22.26
CA ALA A 290 4.95 -10.56 23.05
C ALA A 290 4.75 -11.20 24.43
N ALA A 291 3.62 -10.90 25.09
CA ALA A 291 3.27 -11.53 26.35
C ALA A 291 3.00 -13.03 26.20
N ASP A 292 2.25 -13.43 25.17
CA ASP A 292 1.95 -14.83 24.86
C ASP A 292 3.21 -15.59 24.50
N ALA A 293 4.11 -15.00 23.71
CA ALA A 293 5.41 -15.59 23.36
C ALA A 293 6.30 -15.77 24.62
N LYS A 294 6.30 -14.78 25.52
CA LYS A 294 7.04 -14.88 26.79
C LYS A 294 6.48 -16.01 27.68
N LEU A 295 5.15 -16.13 27.72
CA LEU A 295 4.48 -17.21 28.45
C LEU A 295 4.83 -18.57 27.88
N ALA A 296 4.75 -18.73 26.55
CA ALA A 296 5.10 -19.96 25.86
C ALA A 296 6.54 -20.40 26.15
N ARG A 297 7.52 -19.49 26.06
CA ARG A 297 8.92 -19.77 26.43
C ARG A 297 9.05 -20.25 27.88
N SER A 298 8.36 -19.60 28.80
CA SER A 298 8.35 -20.00 30.22
C SER A 298 7.79 -21.42 30.43
N TRP A 299 6.76 -21.83 29.66
CA TRP A 299 6.22 -23.18 29.69
C TRP A 299 7.20 -24.21 29.11
N ASP A 300 7.84 -23.90 28.00
CA ASP A 300 8.85 -24.79 27.39
C ASP A 300 10.08 -24.99 28.30
N GLU A 301 10.55 -23.91 28.92
CA GLU A 301 11.64 -23.98 29.89
C GLU A 301 11.28 -24.89 31.08
N ARG A 302 10.09 -24.72 31.67
CA ARG A 302 9.58 -25.56 32.75
C ARG A 302 9.45 -27.01 32.32
N ARG A 303 8.94 -27.27 31.11
CA ARG A 303 8.82 -28.61 30.56
C ARG A 303 10.20 -29.29 30.40
N GLN A 304 11.18 -28.56 29.88
CA GLN A 304 12.54 -29.06 29.74
C GLN A 304 13.20 -29.36 31.08
N LEU A 305 13.03 -28.46 32.09
CA LEU A 305 13.54 -28.71 33.46
C LEU A 305 12.89 -29.93 34.07
N PHE A 306 11.59 -30.13 33.90
CA PHE A 306 10.89 -31.31 34.39
C PHE A 306 11.39 -32.59 33.73
N GLN A 307 11.61 -32.62 32.42
CA GLN A 307 12.20 -33.78 31.73
C GLN A 307 13.60 -34.08 32.22
N ARG A 308 14.42 -33.05 32.46
CA ARG A 308 15.76 -33.21 33.05
C ARG A 308 15.72 -33.79 34.48
N ALA A 309 14.72 -33.35 35.27
CA ALA A 309 14.53 -33.88 36.63
C ALA A 309 14.18 -35.37 36.60
N LEU A 310 13.25 -35.78 35.72
CA LEU A 310 12.91 -37.20 35.53
C LEU A 310 14.11 -38.04 35.09
N ALA A 311 14.84 -37.56 34.08
CA ALA A 311 16.04 -38.26 33.61
C ALA A 311 17.10 -38.42 34.72
N ALA A 312 17.32 -37.39 35.55
CA ALA A 312 18.23 -37.47 36.68
C ALA A 312 17.75 -38.45 37.76
N GLU A 313 16.45 -38.56 37.99
CA GLU A 313 15.84 -39.52 38.89
C GLU A 313 16.00 -40.94 38.36
N ASP A 314 15.74 -41.21 37.07
CA ASP A 314 15.89 -42.52 36.43
C ASP A 314 17.36 -43.00 36.42
N GLU A 315 18.29 -42.06 36.27
CA GLU A 315 19.74 -42.36 36.34
C GLU A 315 20.26 -42.50 37.78
N GLY A 316 19.40 -42.40 38.79
CA GLY A 316 19.78 -42.52 40.19
C GLY A 316 20.52 -41.31 40.76
N ARG A 317 20.60 -40.19 40.03
CA ARG A 317 21.23 -38.94 40.46
C ARG A 317 20.28 -38.12 41.33
N LEU A 318 19.94 -38.69 42.51
CA LEU A 318 18.87 -38.16 43.39
C LEU A 318 19.08 -36.70 43.81
N SER A 319 20.32 -36.32 44.19
CA SER A 319 20.63 -34.93 44.56
C SER A 319 20.33 -33.94 43.43
N ARG A 320 20.69 -34.31 42.19
CA ARG A 320 20.44 -33.48 41.03
C ARG A 320 18.93 -33.37 40.69
N ALA A 321 18.20 -34.47 40.81
CA ALA A 321 16.76 -34.50 40.63
C ALA A 321 16.05 -33.61 41.66
N ILE A 322 16.47 -33.63 42.93
CA ILE A 322 15.94 -32.76 44.00
C ILE A 322 16.14 -31.30 43.64
N GLU A 323 17.34 -30.84 43.25
CA GLU A 323 17.62 -29.47 42.85
C GLU A 323 16.68 -28.99 41.70
N LEU A 324 16.48 -29.84 40.72
CA LEU A 324 15.62 -29.51 39.56
C LEU A 324 14.14 -29.45 39.93
N TYR A 325 13.66 -30.35 40.80
CA TYR A 325 12.29 -30.29 41.33
C TYR A 325 12.07 -29.11 42.28
N GLU A 326 13.06 -28.70 43.05
CA GLU A 326 13.02 -27.46 43.84
C GLU A 326 12.88 -26.21 42.95
N ALA A 327 13.69 -26.13 41.86
CA ALA A 327 13.61 -25.03 40.88
C ALA A 327 12.24 -25.00 40.20
N LEU A 328 11.55 -26.12 40.04
CA LEU A 328 10.19 -26.21 39.50
C LEU A 328 9.09 -25.91 40.54
N GLY A 329 9.46 -25.81 41.83
CA GLY A 329 8.51 -25.62 42.95
C GLY A 329 7.69 -26.88 43.29
N ARG A 330 8.15 -28.10 42.85
CA ARG A 330 7.46 -29.37 43.05
C ARG A 330 7.82 -30.00 44.42
N LYS A 331 7.30 -29.43 45.49
CA LYS A 331 7.59 -29.79 46.88
C LYS A 331 7.33 -31.29 47.20
N GLU A 332 6.30 -31.88 46.61
CA GLU A 332 5.95 -33.29 46.87
C GLU A 332 7.03 -34.25 46.33
N ASP A 333 7.52 -34.00 45.09
CA ASP A 333 8.58 -34.81 44.50
C ASP A 333 9.90 -34.67 45.26
N VAL A 334 10.22 -33.45 45.69
CA VAL A 334 11.39 -33.21 46.54
C VAL A 334 11.30 -34.04 47.84
N GLN A 335 10.16 -33.99 48.54
CA GLN A 335 9.97 -34.78 49.76
C GLN A 335 10.04 -36.28 49.52
N ARG A 336 9.48 -36.78 48.41
CA ARG A 336 9.54 -38.18 48.00
C ARG A 336 10.99 -38.65 47.80
N LEU A 337 11.79 -37.85 47.11
CA LEU A 337 13.20 -38.18 46.83
C LEU A 337 14.09 -38.09 48.07
N LEU A 338 13.87 -37.11 48.96
CA LEU A 338 14.58 -37.00 50.23
C LEU A 338 14.31 -38.21 51.15
N ARG A 339 13.07 -38.73 51.15
CA ARG A 339 12.76 -39.99 51.88
C ARG A 339 13.47 -41.19 51.29
N ARG A 340 13.54 -41.31 49.97
CA ARG A 340 14.25 -42.38 49.24
C ARG A 340 15.74 -42.33 49.48
N GLN A 341 16.37 -41.18 49.53
CA GLN A 341 17.78 -40.98 49.82
C GLN A 341 18.13 -41.40 51.27
N LYS A 342 17.30 -41.00 52.26
CA LYS A 342 17.48 -41.38 53.66
C LYS A 342 17.22 -42.86 53.94
N GLY A 343 16.32 -43.51 53.18
CA GLY A 343 16.04 -44.94 53.31
C GLY A 343 17.08 -45.83 52.62
N GLY A 344 17.86 -45.32 51.68
CA GLY A 344 18.98 -46.04 51.04
C GLY A 344 20.20 -46.15 51.97
N ASP A 345 20.48 -45.17 52.82
CA ASP A 345 21.60 -45.15 53.76
C ASP A 345 21.44 -46.13 54.97
N SER A 346 20.24 -46.69 55.15
CA SER A 346 19.92 -47.55 56.26
C SER A 346 20.10 -49.06 55.92
N PHE A 347 20.55 -49.42 54.71
CA PHE A 347 20.82 -50.82 54.31
C PHE A 347 22.30 -51.14 54.15
N GLU A 348 23.21 -50.18 54.33
CA GLU A 348 24.69 -50.40 54.29
C GLU A 348 25.40 -50.29 55.64
N SER A 349 24.70 -50.57 56.74
CA SER A 349 25.34 -50.66 58.08
C SER A 349 25.15 -51.99 58.74
#